data_228d1e6bab8f9acf888787d24ddbadc4
#
_entry.id   228d1e6bab8f9acf888787d24ddbadc4
#
_cell.length_a   1.000
_cell.length_b   1.000
_cell.length_c   1.000
_cell.angle_alpha   90.00
_cell.angle_beta   90.00
_cell.angle_gamma   90.00
#
_symmetry.space_group_name_H-M   'P 1'
#
loop_
_entity.id
_entity.type
_entity.pdbx_description
1 polymer ?
#
loop_
_entity_poly.entity_id
_entity_poly.type
_entity_poly.pdbx_seq_one_letter_code
_entity_poly.pdbx_strand_id
1 'polypeptide(L)'
;MATGSMRDHYRALKQVLQLWSEDKIRGPVPETWAQFQQRVADARAAIQRGGGQRVLAVSSGGPIAVTAQQVLAAPAASAIALNLQVRNCSISQYFFNADAFQLATFNGIPHLDHSERHDFQTYG
;
A
#
# COMPACT_ATOMS: atom_id res chain seq x y z
N MET A 1 -23.79 -10.35 14.71
CA MET A 1 -23.86 -11.33 13.82
C MET A 1 -22.60 -11.57 13.07
N ALA A 2 -22.02 -12.66 13.31
CA ALA A 2 -20.76 -12.98 12.74
C ALA A 2 -20.82 -13.31 11.26
N THR A 3 -21.89 -12.91 10.63
CA THR A 3 -22.09 -13.26 9.25
C THR A 3 -21.38 -12.37 8.28
N GLY A 4 -20.84 -11.25 8.73
CA GLY A 4 -19.92 -10.55 7.90
C GLY A 4 -18.67 -11.41 7.80
N SER A 5 -18.66 -12.36 6.89
CA SER A 5 -17.45 -13.11 6.63
C SER A 5 -16.35 -12.11 6.27
N MET A 6 -15.10 -12.51 6.49
CA MET A 6 -13.94 -11.75 6.01
C MET A 6 -14.11 -11.36 4.54
N ARG A 7 -14.67 -12.28 3.75
CA ARG A 7 -14.92 -12.05 2.32
C ARG A 7 -15.86 -10.88 2.09
N ASP A 8 -16.95 -10.79 2.85
CA ASP A 8 -17.92 -9.70 2.71
C ASP A 8 -17.32 -8.38 3.14
N HIS A 9 -16.49 -8.40 4.17
CA HIS A 9 -15.79 -7.23 4.66
C HIS A 9 -14.81 -6.69 3.61
N TYR A 10 -14.02 -7.56 3.01
CA TYR A 10 -13.11 -7.19 1.94
C TYR A 10 -13.84 -6.68 0.70
N ARG A 11 -14.97 -7.27 0.38
CA ARG A 11 -15.78 -6.83 -0.76
C ARG A 11 -16.30 -5.41 -0.55
N ALA A 12 -16.82 -5.13 0.63
CA ALA A 12 -17.30 -3.79 0.99
C ALA A 12 -16.16 -2.77 0.96
N LEU A 13 -15.02 -3.10 1.54
CA LEU A 13 -13.84 -2.24 1.54
C LEU A 13 -13.36 -1.95 0.11
N LYS A 14 -13.31 -2.97 -0.73
CA LYS A 14 -12.93 -2.82 -2.13
C LYS A 14 -13.85 -1.86 -2.87
N GLN A 15 -15.16 -1.97 -2.65
CA GLN A 15 -16.13 -1.07 -3.26
C GLN A 15 -15.91 0.38 -2.84
N VAL A 16 -15.71 0.61 -1.55
CA VAL A 16 -15.47 1.96 -1.02
C VAL A 16 -14.17 2.53 -1.61
N LEU A 17 -13.12 1.76 -1.66
CA LEU A 17 -11.85 2.20 -2.23
C LEU A 17 -11.98 2.53 -3.73
N GLN A 18 -12.74 1.73 -4.47
CA GLN A 18 -13.00 2.01 -5.88
C GLN A 18 -13.75 3.33 -6.07
N LEU A 19 -14.80 3.57 -5.29
CA LEU A 19 -15.54 4.82 -5.33
C LEU A 19 -14.65 6.01 -4.98
N TRP A 20 -13.79 5.86 -4.01
CA TRP A 20 -12.86 6.90 -3.61
C TRP A 20 -11.84 7.19 -4.72
N SER A 21 -11.29 6.16 -5.34
CA SER A 21 -10.32 6.32 -6.43
C SER A 21 -10.94 6.96 -7.69
N GLU A 22 -12.25 6.83 -7.85
CA GLU A 22 -12.98 7.41 -8.98
C GLU A 22 -13.61 8.76 -8.63
N ASP A 23 -13.38 9.27 -7.42
CA ASP A 23 -13.95 10.52 -6.92
C ASP A 23 -15.48 10.51 -6.92
N LYS A 24 -16.07 9.36 -6.55
CA LYS A 24 -17.52 9.14 -6.58
C LYS A 24 -18.13 9.03 -5.19
N ILE A 25 -17.38 9.28 -4.14
CA ILE A 25 -17.95 9.30 -2.78
C ILE A 25 -18.76 10.57 -2.61
N ARG A 26 -19.99 10.40 -2.16
CA ARG A 26 -20.88 11.52 -1.85
C ARG A 26 -20.56 12.10 -0.48
N GLY A 27 -20.56 13.43 -0.39
CA GLY A 27 -20.28 14.14 0.84
C GLY A 27 -18.82 14.47 1.05
N PRO A 28 -18.50 15.16 2.14
CA PRO A 28 -17.12 15.57 2.41
C PRO A 28 -16.25 14.37 2.76
N VAL A 29 -15.03 14.36 2.22
CA VAL A 29 -14.01 13.40 2.60
C VAL A 29 -12.83 14.15 3.19
N PRO A 30 -12.15 13.61 4.21
CA PRO A 30 -10.97 14.25 4.81
C PRO A 30 -9.82 14.43 3.81
N GLU A 31 -9.71 13.50 2.86
CA GLU A 31 -8.67 13.52 1.85
C GLU A 31 -9.23 12.86 0.58
N THR A 32 -9.05 13.50 -0.57
CA THR A 32 -9.41 12.89 -1.85
C THR A 32 -8.35 11.87 -2.26
N TRP A 33 -8.70 11.01 -3.19
CA TRP A 33 -7.75 10.06 -3.77
C TRP A 33 -6.55 10.77 -4.39
N ALA A 34 -6.79 11.86 -5.12
CA ALA A 34 -5.73 12.64 -5.74
C ALA A 34 -4.79 13.23 -4.69
N GLN A 35 -5.32 13.77 -3.60
CA GLN A 35 -4.52 14.29 -2.49
C GLN A 35 -3.68 13.20 -1.84
N PHE A 36 -4.25 12.02 -1.63
CA PHE A 36 -3.55 10.88 -1.09
C PHE A 36 -2.42 10.41 -2.01
N GLN A 37 -2.69 10.29 -3.30
CA GLN A 37 -1.69 9.95 -4.31
C GLN A 37 -0.52 10.95 -4.29
N GLN A 38 -0.84 12.23 -4.22
CA GLN A 38 0.18 13.28 -4.18
C GLN A 38 1.01 13.22 -2.90
N ARG A 39 0.36 12.99 -1.76
CA ARG A 39 1.05 12.88 -0.48
C ARG A 39 2.04 11.73 -0.46
N VAL A 40 1.68 10.60 -1.04
CA VAL A 40 2.59 9.44 -1.17
C VAL A 40 3.76 9.77 -2.11
N ALA A 41 3.48 10.41 -3.24
CA ALA A 41 4.51 10.82 -4.19
C ALA A 41 5.49 11.82 -3.56
N ASP A 42 4.99 12.77 -2.77
CA ASP A 42 5.82 13.75 -2.08
C ASP A 42 6.73 13.10 -1.03
N ALA A 43 6.21 12.12 -0.29
CA ALA A 43 7.00 11.37 0.68
C ALA A 43 8.13 10.59 -0.01
N ARG A 44 7.83 9.95 -1.13
CA ARG A 44 8.83 9.23 -1.91
C ARG A 44 9.90 10.18 -2.44
N ALA A 45 9.50 11.33 -2.97
CA ALA A 45 10.42 12.34 -3.45
C ALA A 45 11.30 12.89 -2.32
N ALA A 46 10.76 13.06 -1.13
CA ALA A 46 11.53 13.49 0.04
C ALA A 46 12.60 12.46 0.42
N ILE A 47 12.30 11.17 0.32
CA ILE A 47 13.28 10.11 0.55
C ILE A 47 14.41 10.22 -0.48
N GLN A 48 14.09 10.43 -1.75
CA GLN A 48 15.10 10.56 -2.82
C GLN A 48 16.00 11.77 -2.61
N ARG A 49 15.46 12.88 -2.12
CA ARG A 49 16.23 14.10 -1.87
C ARG A 49 17.04 14.08 -0.58
N GLY A 50 16.68 13.22 0.34
CA GLY A 50 17.25 13.22 1.69
C GLY A 50 18.71 12.77 1.77
N GLY A 51 19.30 12.25 0.71
CA GLY A 51 20.70 11.88 0.66
C GLY A 51 21.07 10.64 1.48
N GLY A 52 20.11 9.98 2.11
CA GLY A 52 20.36 8.74 2.84
C GLY A 52 20.65 7.59 1.89
N GLN A 53 21.62 6.75 2.23
CA GLN A 53 21.94 5.57 1.43
C GLN A 53 21.01 4.40 1.74
N ARG A 54 20.57 4.31 2.98
CA ARG A 54 19.59 3.32 3.43
C ARG A 54 18.52 4.01 4.23
N VAL A 55 17.28 3.83 3.84
CA VAL A 55 16.13 4.46 4.49
C VAL A 55 15.15 3.38 4.90
N LEU A 56 14.73 3.42 6.15
CA LEU A 56 13.64 2.60 6.65
C LEU A 56 12.41 3.49 6.81
N ALA A 57 11.35 3.18 6.10
CA ALA A 57 10.07 3.86 6.23
C ALA A 57 9.04 2.88 6.78
N VAL A 58 8.42 3.25 7.90
CA VAL A 58 7.36 2.45 8.51
C VAL A 58 6.02 3.06 8.09
N SER A 59 5.13 2.23 7.56
CA SER A 59 3.88 2.72 7.00
C SER A 59 2.77 1.68 7.14
N SER A 60 1.60 2.00 6.58
CA SER A 60 0.43 1.13 6.56
C SER A 60 0.12 0.68 5.14
N GLY A 61 -0.87 -0.22 5.00
CA GLY A 61 -1.17 -0.86 3.73
C GLY A 61 -1.47 0.08 2.58
N GLY A 62 -2.23 1.15 2.82
CA GLY A 62 -2.59 2.11 1.77
C GLY A 62 -1.38 2.77 1.11
N PRO A 63 -0.54 3.48 1.88
CA PRO A 63 0.66 4.10 1.33
C PRO A 63 1.63 3.09 0.72
N ILE A 64 1.77 1.90 1.28
CA ILE A 64 2.63 0.84 0.75
C ILE A 64 2.13 0.43 -0.65
N ALA A 65 0.85 0.17 -0.80
CA ALA A 65 0.25 -0.23 -2.06
C ALA A 65 0.34 0.88 -3.12
N VAL A 66 0.07 2.12 -2.73
CA VAL A 66 0.14 3.27 -3.64
C VAL A 66 1.58 3.53 -4.09
N THR A 67 2.55 3.37 -3.20
CA THR A 67 3.96 3.49 -3.58
C THR A 67 4.31 2.49 -4.68
N ALA A 68 3.96 1.23 -4.52
CA ALA A 68 4.21 0.21 -5.54
C ALA A 68 3.48 0.54 -6.84
N GLN A 69 2.23 0.96 -6.75
CA GLN A 69 1.44 1.36 -7.91
C GLN A 69 2.10 2.50 -8.69
N GLN A 70 2.58 3.52 -7.99
CA GLN A 70 3.24 4.67 -8.63
C GLN A 70 4.58 4.28 -9.26
N VAL A 71 5.39 3.53 -8.54
CA VAL A 71 6.71 3.08 -9.04
C VAL A 71 6.57 2.23 -10.30
N LEU A 72 5.54 1.40 -10.36
CA LEU A 72 5.25 0.56 -11.52
C LEU A 72 4.45 1.27 -12.62
N ALA A 73 4.06 2.52 -12.40
CA ALA A 73 3.17 3.27 -13.31
C ALA A 73 1.88 2.50 -13.60
N ALA A 74 1.34 1.83 -12.60
CA ALA A 74 0.14 1.03 -12.72
C ALA A 74 -1.12 1.86 -12.49
N PRO A 75 -2.29 1.42 -12.96
CA PRO A 75 -3.54 2.14 -12.73
C PRO A 75 -3.97 2.08 -11.26
N ALA A 76 -4.87 2.99 -10.88
CA ALA A 76 -5.39 3.09 -9.51
C ALA A 76 -5.98 1.76 -9.01
N ALA A 77 -6.63 1.01 -9.88
CA ALA A 77 -7.19 -0.30 -9.53
C ALA A 77 -6.13 -1.26 -9.00
N SER A 78 -4.89 -1.15 -9.48
CA SER A 78 -3.78 -1.96 -8.99
C SER A 78 -3.42 -1.61 -7.54
N ALA A 79 -3.45 -0.33 -7.17
CA ALA A 79 -3.23 0.08 -5.79
C ALA A 79 -4.25 -0.54 -4.84
N ILE A 80 -5.52 -0.56 -5.25
CA ILE A 80 -6.59 -1.16 -4.46
C ILE A 80 -6.36 -2.66 -4.27
N ALA A 81 -6.05 -3.37 -5.37
CA ALA A 81 -5.79 -4.80 -5.32
C ALA A 81 -4.59 -5.12 -4.41
N LEU A 82 -3.51 -4.35 -4.53
CA LEU A 82 -2.32 -4.53 -3.69
C LEU A 82 -2.60 -4.23 -2.22
N ASN A 83 -3.38 -3.18 -1.95
CA ASN A 83 -3.72 -2.82 -0.58
C ASN A 83 -4.41 -3.96 0.17
N LEU A 84 -5.28 -4.69 -0.51
CA LEU A 84 -5.98 -5.84 0.09
C LEU A 84 -5.06 -7.03 0.35
N GLN A 85 -3.86 -7.04 -0.24
CA GLN A 85 -2.90 -8.12 -0.11
C GLN A 85 -1.76 -7.83 0.86
N VAL A 86 -1.61 -6.59 1.32
CA VAL A 86 -0.51 -6.22 2.21
C VAL A 86 -0.65 -6.96 3.53
N ARG A 87 0.39 -7.72 3.88
CA ARG A 87 0.47 -8.45 5.14
C ARG A 87 1.03 -7.54 6.23
N ASN A 88 0.51 -7.70 7.44
CA ASN A 88 1.08 -6.99 8.58
C ASN A 88 2.54 -7.41 8.80
N CYS A 89 3.37 -6.44 9.13
CA CYS A 89 4.82 -6.63 9.31
C CYS A 89 5.55 -7.10 8.06
N SER A 90 4.96 -6.94 6.89
CA SER A 90 5.63 -7.23 5.64
C SER A 90 6.70 -6.19 5.32
N ILE A 91 7.66 -6.59 4.51
CA ILE A 91 8.75 -5.73 4.05
C ILE A 91 8.64 -5.59 2.54
N SER A 92 8.62 -4.34 2.09
CA SER A 92 8.73 -4.02 0.67
C SER A 92 10.04 -3.26 0.47
N GLN A 93 10.81 -3.64 -0.52
CA GLN A 93 12.13 -3.11 -0.74
C GLN A 93 12.24 -2.45 -2.11
N TYR A 94 12.91 -1.32 -2.13
CA TYR A 94 13.14 -0.54 -3.35
C TYR A 94 14.61 -0.17 -3.45
N PHE A 95 15.10 -0.07 -4.67
CA PHE A 95 16.37 0.59 -4.97
C PHE A 95 16.07 1.97 -5.52
N PHE A 96 16.78 2.98 -5.04
CA PHE A 96 16.53 4.35 -5.48
C PHE A 96 17.82 5.17 -5.54
N ASN A 97 17.76 6.21 -6.34
CA ASN A 97 18.71 7.33 -6.35
C ASN A 97 17.92 8.62 -6.61
N ALA A 98 18.60 9.73 -6.88
CA ALA A 98 17.93 11.01 -7.12
C ALA A 98 16.93 10.96 -8.29
N ASP A 99 17.17 10.10 -9.28
CA ASP A 99 16.42 10.08 -10.53
C ASP A 99 15.57 8.83 -10.73
N ALA A 100 15.78 7.79 -9.94
CA ALA A 100 15.12 6.51 -10.15
C ALA A 100 14.61 5.91 -8.84
N PHE A 101 13.53 5.15 -8.94
CA PHE A 101 12.95 4.41 -7.82
C PHE A 101 12.40 3.11 -8.38
N GLN A 102 12.97 1.98 -7.97
CA GLN A 102 12.67 0.68 -8.55
C GLN A 102 12.24 -0.31 -7.48
N LEU A 103 11.19 -1.07 -7.76
CA LEU A 103 10.71 -2.11 -6.85
C LEU A 103 11.63 -3.33 -6.93
N ALA A 104 12.11 -3.78 -5.77
CA ALA A 104 12.90 -5.01 -5.65
C ALA A 104 12.05 -6.15 -5.11
N THR A 105 11.36 -5.96 -3.99
CA THR A 105 10.44 -6.94 -3.42
C THR A 105 9.20 -6.23 -2.87
N PHE A 106 8.08 -6.93 -2.89
CA PHE A 106 6.83 -6.41 -2.36
C PHE A 106 6.20 -7.41 -1.42
N ASN A 107 5.77 -6.93 -0.25
CA ASN A 107 4.97 -7.72 0.68
C ASN A 107 5.70 -8.97 1.21
N GLY A 108 7.01 -8.88 1.36
CA GLY A 108 7.83 -10.00 1.83
C GLY A 108 7.67 -10.23 3.33
N ILE A 109 7.67 -11.49 3.73
CA ILE A 109 7.55 -11.89 5.13
C ILE A 109 8.60 -12.93 5.50
N PRO A 110 9.90 -12.68 5.21
CA PRO A 110 10.93 -13.70 5.44
C PRO A 110 11.01 -14.17 6.90
N HIS A 111 10.69 -13.29 7.83
CA HIS A 111 10.67 -13.58 9.26
C HIS A 111 9.44 -14.41 9.70
N LEU A 112 8.39 -14.49 8.86
CA LEU A 112 7.16 -15.25 9.11
C LEU A 112 6.98 -16.40 8.11
N ASP A 113 7.85 -16.49 7.11
CA ASP A 113 7.78 -17.52 6.08
C ASP A 113 8.44 -18.81 6.56
N HIS A 114 7.84 -19.36 7.60
CA HIS A 114 8.26 -20.60 8.26
C HIS A 114 7.01 -21.38 8.61
N SER A 115 7.04 -22.71 8.48
CA SER A 115 5.86 -23.53 8.72
C SER A 115 5.23 -23.32 10.10
N GLU A 116 6.06 -23.05 11.11
CA GLU A 116 5.60 -22.80 12.49
C GLU A 116 5.02 -21.41 12.69
N ARG A 117 5.18 -20.51 11.73
CA ARG A 117 4.79 -19.10 11.82
C ARG A 117 3.73 -18.68 10.82
N HIS A 118 3.22 -19.60 10.01
CA HIS A 118 2.20 -19.26 9.01
C HIS A 118 0.95 -18.66 9.64
N ASP A 119 0.58 -19.10 10.84
CA ASP A 119 -0.58 -18.58 11.55
C ASP A 119 -0.40 -17.14 12.03
N PHE A 120 0.83 -16.63 12.03
CA PHE A 120 1.12 -15.26 12.41
C PHE A 120 0.95 -14.27 11.25
N GLN A 121 0.71 -14.74 10.04
CA GLN A 121 0.47 -13.89 8.90
C GLN A 121 -0.93 -13.29 8.98
N THR A 122 -1.02 -11.97 9.01
CA THR A 122 -2.29 -11.25 9.05
C THR A 122 -2.26 -10.11 8.03
N TYR A 123 -3.44 -9.61 7.75
CA TYR A 123 -3.63 -8.54 6.77
C TYR A 123 -4.27 -7.33 7.45
N GLY A 124 -3.76 -6.16 7.11
CA GLY A 124 -4.26 -4.91 7.67
C GLY A 124 -5.56 -4.43 7.09
#